data_abcb95f18fe9fee90472f9f8bfdbebe9
#
_entry.id   abcb95f18fe9fee90472f9f8bfdbebe9
#
_cell.length_a   1.000
_cell.length_b   1.000
_cell.length_c   1.000
_cell.angle_alpha   90.00
_cell.angle_beta   90.00
_cell.angle_gamma   90.00
#
_symmetry.space_group_name_H-M   'P 1'
#
loop_
_entity.id
_entity.type
_entity.pdbx_description
1 polymer ?
#
loop_
_entity_poly.entity_id
_entity_poly.type
_entity_poly.pdbx_seq_one_letter_code
_entity_poly.pdbx_strand_id
1 'polypeptide(L)'
;GNNIFVTTGLGNIYKINKKKGNIIWFKRFFMQFSRPPLVFKDKVFVISDDNQVLSLNINSGDTIWSHIGNIEEVSILGGSKPAIDNEILVVTYSSGEIFAFNQNDGLIIWFDNSNSGSIFSRTSVNDIQSPLTIENKTLYVPTFSEKLLVYNLDNGKKKWDLNLSSVNPLVISGDVMYVLDTTGKLMCLEKESGKLTWAV
;
A
#
# COMPACT_ATOMS: atom_id res chain seq x y z
N GLY A 1 16.89 -11.70 -5.31
CA GLY A 1 17.76 -11.75 -4.11
C GLY A 1 17.87 -13.16 -3.54
N ASN A 2 18.83 -13.39 -2.65
CA ASN A 2 19.10 -14.71 -2.06
C ASN A 2 18.31 -14.98 -0.77
N ASN A 3 17.46 -14.04 -0.35
CA ASN A 3 16.71 -14.11 0.90
C ASN A 3 15.21 -13.94 0.67
N ILE A 4 14.42 -14.54 1.56
CA ILE A 4 12.98 -14.40 1.68
C ILE A 4 12.71 -13.66 2.99
N PHE A 5 11.76 -12.72 2.96
CA PHE A 5 11.27 -12.04 4.15
C PHE A 5 9.81 -12.46 4.37
N VAL A 6 9.48 -12.79 5.60
CA VAL A 6 8.16 -13.31 5.97
C VAL A 6 7.68 -12.58 7.21
N THR A 7 6.46 -12.08 7.15
CA THR A 7 5.70 -11.54 8.28
C THR A 7 4.67 -12.56 8.73
N THR A 8 4.31 -12.56 10.01
CA THR A 8 3.29 -13.47 10.55
C THR A 8 2.27 -12.74 11.40
N GLY A 9 1.04 -13.26 11.48
CA GLY A 9 0.00 -12.76 12.38
C GLY A 9 0.34 -12.86 13.87
N LEU A 10 1.42 -13.55 14.23
CA LEU A 10 1.93 -13.64 15.62
C LEU A 10 2.99 -12.57 15.94
N GLY A 11 3.19 -11.60 15.04
CA GLY A 11 4.13 -10.50 15.23
C GLY A 11 5.59 -10.83 14.95
N ASN A 12 5.87 -11.93 14.26
CA ASN A 12 7.24 -12.28 13.91
C ASN A 12 7.59 -11.84 12.49
N ILE A 13 8.82 -11.38 12.31
CA ILE A 13 9.41 -11.08 11.02
C ILE A 13 10.67 -11.90 10.88
N TYR A 14 10.80 -12.62 9.76
CA TYR A 14 11.91 -13.51 9.47
C TYR A 14 12.67 -13.09 8.23
N LYS A 15 13.99 -13.19 8.26
CA LYS A 15 14.84 -13.25 7.07
C LYS A 15 15.38 -14.68 6.94
N ILE A 16 15.12 -15.31 5.83
CA ILE A 16 15.41 -16.71 5.57
C ILE A 16 16.28 -16.81 4.32
N ASN A 17 17.31 -17.63 4.38
CA ASN A 17 18.10 -17.96 3.20
C ASN A 17 17.26 -18.78 2.22
N LYS A 18 17.06 -18.29 1.00
CA LYS A 18 16.20 -18.92 0.00
C LYS A 18 16.66 -20.34 -0.41
N LYS A 19 17.98 -20.57 -0.45
CA LYS A 19 18.53 -21.85 -0.89
C LYS A 19 18.62 -22.89 0.23
N LYS A 20 18.99 -22.45 1.44
CA LYS A 20 19.25 -23.33 2.58
C LYS A 20 18.06 -23.50 3.52
N GLY A 21 17.08 -22.61 3.46
CA GLY A 21 15.92 -22.60 4.36
C GLY A 21 16.23 -22.19 5.81
N ASN A 22 17.48 -21.88 6.14
CA ASN A 22 17.84 -21.47 7.49
C ASN A 22 17.46 -20.01 7.77
N ILE A 23 17.04 -19.76 9.01
CA ILE A 23 16.77 -18.40 9.50
C ILE A 23 18.11 -17.68 9.66
N ILE A 24 18.23 -16.49 9.03
CA ILE A 24 19.38 -15.59 9.19
C ILE A 24 19.19 -14.71 10.40
N TRP A 25 17.99 -14.11 10.52
CA TRP A 25 17.55 -13.41 11.71
C TRP A 25 16.02 -13.49 11.84
N PHE A 26 15.52 -13.31 13.06
CA PHE A 26 14.11 -13.04 13.30
C PHE A 26 13.95 -11.96 14.37
N LYS A 27 12.85 -11.22 14.26
CA LYS A 27 12.44 -10.22 15.26
C LYS A 27 11.00 -10.49 15.63
N ARG A 28 10.68 -10.26 16.90
CA ARG A 28 9.31 -10.33 17.42
C ARG A 28 8.84 -8.94 17.83
N PHE A 29 7.69 -8.58 17.32
CA PHE A 29 6.99 -7.35 17.66
C PHE A 29 5.66 -7.70 18.36
N PHE A 30 5.16 -6.81 19.21
CA PHE A 30 3.86 -7.00 19.87
C PHE A 30 2.71 -6.43 19.02
N MET A 31 2.70 -6.77 17.75
CA MET A 31 1.73 -6.33 16.74
C MET A 31 1.54 -7.41 15.69
N GLN A 32 0.38 -7.47 15.03
CA GLN A 32 0.09 -8.46 13.99
C GLN A 32 0.45 -7.91 12.61
N PHE A 33 0.89 -8.82 11.71
CA PHE A 33 1.21 -8.50 10.33
C PHE A 33 0.46 -9.45 9.40
N SER A 34 -0.54 -8.97 8.71
CA SER A 34 -1.26 -9.71 7.66
C SER A 34 -0.81 -9.32 6.24
N ARG A 35 -0.08 -8.21 6.11
CA ARG A 35 0.37 -7.66 4.83
C ARG A 35 1.77 -8.16 4.48
N PRO A 36 2.06 -8.41 3.17
CA PRO A 36 3.38 -8.84 2.76
C PRO A 36 4.42 -7.71 2.94
N PRO A 37 5.67 -8.05 3.33
CA PRO A 37 6.74 -7.07 3.45
C PRO A 37 7.20 -6.55 2.07
N LEU A 38 7.65 -5.30 2.02
CA LEU A 38 8.32 -4.71 0.87
C LEU A 38 9.83 -4.64 1.15
N VAL A 39 10.63 -5.16 0.23
CA VAL A 39 12.10 -5.07 0.29
C VAL A 39 12.59 -4.07 -0.74
N PHE A 40 13.35 -3.08 -0.29
CA PHE A 40 13.95 -2.09 -1.17
C PHE A 40 15.33 -1.67 -0.66
N LYS A 41 16.35 -1.77 -1.50
CA LYS A 41 17.75 -1.49 -1.16
C LYS A 41 18.19 -2.25 0.10
N ASP A 42 18.54 -1.52 1.14
CA ASP A 42 19.03 -2.00 2.44
C ASP A 42 17.94 -2.08 3.53
N LYS A 43 16.66 -1.94 3.14
CA LYS A 43 15.51 -1.87 4.06
C LYS A 43 14.43 -2.90 3.75
N VAL A 44 13.69 -3.22 4.80
CA VAL A 44 12.44 -3.98 4.75
C VAL A 44 11.34 -3.13 5.38
N PHE A 45 10.27 -2.87 4.63
CA PHE A 45 9.11 -2.14 5.13
C PHE A 45 7.98 -3.12 5.41
N VAL A 46 7.38 -2.99 6.58
CA VAL A 46 6.23 -3.78 7.02
C VAL A 46 5.16 -2.88 7.58
N ILE A 47 3.90 -3.27 7.39
CA ILE A 47 2.75 -2.56 7.96
C ILE A 47 2.01 -3.55 8.85
N SER A 48 1.76 -3.14 10.10
CA SER A 48 0.96 -3.93 11.05
C SER A 48 -0.55 -3.69 10.84
N ASP A 49 -1.34 -4.57 11.43
CA ASP A 49 -2.80 -4.50 11.32
C ASP A 49 -3.40 -3.35 12.16
N ASP A 50 -2.64 -2.81 13.12
CA ASP A 50 -2.95 -1.62 13.92
C ASP A 50 -2.41 -0.31 13.30
N ASN A 51 -2.23 -0.28 11.98
CA ASN A 51 -1.83 0.90 11.21
C ASN A 51 -0.47 1.50 11.60
N GLN A 52 0.51 0.64 11.90
CA GLN A 52 1.89 1.08 12.10
C GLN A 52 2.78 0.60 10.94
N VAL A 53 3.57 1.50 10.36
CA VAL A 53 4.64 1.14 9.41
C VAL A 53 5.99 1.12 10.14
N LEU A 54 6.79 0.10 9.85
CA LEU A 54 8.16 -0.04 10.32
C LEU A 54 9.11 -0.10 9.12
N SER A 55 10.20 0.63 9.20
CA SER A 55 11.36 0.47 8.33
C SER A 55 12.45 -0.26 9.11
N LEU A 56 12.87 -1.40 8.60
CA LEU A 56 13.85 -2.26 9.26
C LEU A 56 15.13 -2.36 8.43
N ASN A 57 16.27 -2.42 9.09
CA ASN A 57 17.54 -2.71 8.45
C ASN A 57 17.51 -4.14 7.89
N ILE A 58 17.81 -4.31 6.60
CA ILE A 58 17.74 -5.61 5.92
C ILE A 58 18.70 -6.65 6.50
N ASN A 59 19.83 -6.22 7.10
CA ASN A 59 20.85 -7.12 7.62
C ASN A 59 20.62 -7.54 9.06
N SER A 60 20.21 -6.61 9.94
CA SER A 60 20.03 -6.86 11.37
C SER A 60 18.58 -7.05 11.81
N GLY A 61 17.61 -6.56 11.02
CA GLY A 61 16.20 -6.51 11.39
C GLY A 61 15.87 -5.43 12.42
N ASP A 62 16.82 -4.55 12.74
CA ASP A 62 16.58 -3.46 13.69
C ASP A 62 15.73 -2.38 13.05
N THR A 63 14.86 -1.76 13.85
CA THR A 63 14.02 -0.66 13.40
C THR A 63 14.87 0.58 13.14
N ILE A 64 14.74 1.13 11.93
CA ILE A 64 15.38 2.40 11.53
C ILE A 64 14.46 3.56 11.90
N TRP A 65 13.19 3.48 11.48
CA TRP A 65 12.14 4.43 11.82
C TRP A 65 10.76 3.74 11.82
N SER A 66 9.79 4.38 12.43
CA SER A 66 8.39 3.92 12.44
C SER A 66 7.44 5.11 12.43
N HIS A 67 6.21 4.85 11.95
CA HIS A 67 5.11 5.82 12.00
C HIS A 67 3.82 5.07 12.33
N ILE A 68 2.97 5.68 13.16
CA ILE A 68 1.67 5.15 13.57
C ILE A 68 0.60 6.05 12.97
N GLY A 69 -0.30 5.46 12.19
CA GLY A 69 -1.52 6.11 11.70
C GLY A 69 -2.66 6.05 12.71
N ASN A 70 -3.85 6.46 12.29
CA ASN A 70 -5.01 6.38 13.16
C ASN A 70 -5.41 4.91 13.40
N ILE A 71 -5.65 4.59 14.66
CA ILE A 71 -6.14 3.27 15.07
C ILE A 71 -7.66 3.25 14.89
N GLU A 72 -8.17 2.26 14.20
CA GLU A 72 -9.60 2.03 14.03
C GLU A 72 -10.09 0.90 14.95
N GLU A 73 -11.30 1.06 15.50
CA GLU A 73 -11.93 0.02 16.34
C GLU A 73 -12.33 -1.22 15.53
N VAL A 74 -12.62 -1.05 14.23
CA VAL A 74 -12.98 -2.13 13.31
C VAL A 74 -12.27 -1.93 11.99
N SER A 75 -11.44 -2.89 11.61
CA SER A 75 -10.78 -2.94 10.30
C SER A 75 -10.94 -4.31 9.67
N ILE A 76 -10.88 -4.38 8.32
CA ILE A 76 -10.81 -5.66 7.62
C ILE A 76 -9.36 -6.15 7.71
N LEU A 77 -9.18 -7.44 8.06
CA LEU A 77 -7.84 -8.05 8.09
C LEU A 77 -7.23 -8.05 6.69
N GLY A 78 -5.97 -7.65 6.62
CA GLY A 78 -5.25 -7.53 5.36
C GLY A 78 -4.99 -6.07 4.99
N GLY A 79 -4.77 -5.82 3.72
CA GLY A 79 -4.52 -4.49 3.18
C GLY A 79 -3.40 -4.47 2.15
N SER A 80 -3.20 -3.33 1.53
CA SER A 80 -2.17 -3.17 0.51
C SER A 80 -0.77 -3.27 1.12
N LYS A 81 0.14 -3.93 0.40
CA LYS A 81 1.56 -3.80 0.70
C LYS A 81 2.03 -2.38 0.38
N PRO A 82 3.08 -1.88 1.04
CA PRO A 82 3.68 -0.61 0.66
C PRO A 82 4.11 -0.60 -0.81
N ALA A 83 4.07 0.57 -1.45
CA ALA A 83 4.65 0.78 -2.77
C ALA A 83 5.79 1.80 -2.66
N ILE A 84 6.78 1.69 -3.53
CA ILE A 84 7.93 2.59 -3.50
C ILE A 84 8.40 2.91 -4.92
N ASP A 85 8.71 4.19 -5.14
CA ASP A 85 9.43 4.66 -6.31
C ASP A 85 10.53 5.62 -5.85
N ASN A 86 11.78 5.30 -6.23
CA ASN A 86 12.98 6.02 -5.81
C ASN A 86 13.08 6.20 -4.28
N GLU A 87 12.78 7.39 -3.77
CA GLU A 87 12.88 7.73 -2.34
C GLU A 87 11.54 7.89 -1.65
N ILE A 88 10.44 7.75 -2.40
CA ILE A 88 9.09 7.92 -1.88
C ILE A 88 8.46 6.57 -1.61
N LEU A 89 8.23 6.28 -0.34
CA LEU A 89 7.48 5.13 0.15
C LEU A 89 6.01 5.54 0.36
N VAL A 90 5.09 4.85 -0.29
CA VAL A 90 3.65 5.05 -0.08
C VAL A 90 3.10 3.92 0.78
N VAL A 91 2.39 4.31 1.82
CA VAL A 91 1.71 3.43 2.77
C VAL A 91 0.24 3.82 2.84
N THR A 92 -0.63 2.83 2.85
CA THR A 92 -2.06 3.02 3.07
C THR A 92 -2.50 2.26 4.31
N TYR A 93 -3.39 2.87 5.08
CA TYR A 93 -3.94 2.29 6.29
C TYR A 93 -5.41 1.91 6.13
N SER A 94 -5.91 1.04 7.01
CA SER A 94 -7.32 0.65 7.04
C SER A 94 -8.27 1.82 7.34
N SER A 95 -7.75 2.87 8.01
CA SER A 95 -8.44 4.15 8.22
C SER A 95 -8.71 4.97 6.95
N GLY A 96 -8.24 4.48 5.77
CA GLY A 96 -8.32 5.22 4.51
C GLY A 96 -7.25 6.29 4.35
N GLU A 97 -6.32 6.37 5.27
CA GLU A 97 -5.18 7.28 5.19
C GLU A 97 -4.15 6.80 4.17
N ILE A 98 -3.58 7.74 3.44
CA ILE A 98 -2.53 7.54 2.45
C ILE A 98 -1.37 8.43 2.84
N PHE A 99 -0.24 7.84 3.15
CA PHE A 99 0.99 8.57 3.49
C PHE A 99 2.07 8.33 2.46
N ALA A 100 2.75 9.38 2.07
CA ALA A 100 4.02 9.30 1.35
C ALA A 100 5.15 9.74 2.28
N PHE A 101 6.11 8.85 2.48
CA PHE A 101 7.26 9.07 3.34
C PHE A 101 8.54 9.14 2.53
N ASN A 102 9.52 9.90 3.00
CA ASN A 102 10.90 9.67 2.61
C ASN A 102 11.33 8.31 3.19
N GLN A 103 11.72 7.38 2.33
CA GLN A 103 12.05 6.01 2.73
C GLN A 103 13.28 5.92 3.64
N ASN A 104 14.15 6.95 3.69
CA ASN A 104 15.38 6.91 4.48
C ASN A 104 15.14 7.22 5.96
N ASP A 105 14.34 8.24 6.25
CA ASP A 105 14.16 8.81 7.59
C ASP A 105 12.72 8.77 8.11
N GLY A 106 11.75 8.40 7.25
CA GLY A 106 10.33 8.33 7.62
C GLY A 106 9.65 9.70 7.74
N LEU A 107 10.27 10.77 7.24
CA LEU A 107 9.61 12.08 7.20
C LEU A 107 8.45 12.04 6.20
N ILE A 108 7.30 12.58 6.63
CA ILE A 108 6.11 12.68 5.79
C ILE A 108 6.37 13.75 4.72
N ILE A 109 6.26 13.34 3.45
CA ILE A 109 6.31 14.24 2.29
C ILE A 109 4.94 14.85 2.07
N TRP A 110 3.91 14.00 2.05
CA TRP A 110 2.50 14.39 1.99
C TRP A 110 1.60 13.31 2.58
N PHE A 111 0.38 13.67 2.91
CA PHE A 111 -0.66 12.72 3.28
C PHE A 111 -2.03 13.16 2.73
N ASP A 112 -2.92 12.20 2.53
CA ASP A 112 -4.33 12.42 2.22
C ASP A 112 -5.18 11.36 2.94
N ASN A 113 -6.49 11.62 3.01
CA ASN A 113 -7.45 10.67 3.57
C ASN A 113 -8.56 10.46 2.54
N SER A 114 -8.73 9.22 2.08
CA SER A 114 -9.76 8.83 1.10
C SER A 114 -11.19 9.15 1.55
N ASN A 115 -11.39 9.34 2.86
CA ASN A 115 -12.66 9.65 3.50
C ASN A 115 -12.98 11.16 3.54
N SER A 116 -12.03 12.02 3.15
CA SER A 116 -12.24 13.47 3.19
C SER A 116 -13.29 13.87 2.15
N GLY A 117 -14.50 14.17 2.61
CA GLY A 117 -15.60 14.69 1.76
C GLY A 117 -16.98 14.06 1.99
N SER A 118 -17.12 13.03 2.80
CA SER A 118 -18.41 12.42 3.09
C SER A 118 -18.78 12.54 4.56
N ILE A 119 -19.68 13.45 4.88
CA ILE A 119 -20.25 13.66 6.23
C ILE A 119 -21.08 12.45 6.67
N PHE A 120 -21.47 11.58 5.74
CA PHE A 120 -22.36 10.43 5.96
C PHE A 120 -21.65 9.08 6.02
N SER A 121 -20.33 9.00 5.84
CA SER A 121 -19.62 7.72 5.71
C SER A 121 -18.96 7.20 7.00
N ARG A 122 -19.49 7.55 8.19
CA ARG A 122 -18.98 6.98 9.46
C ARG A 122 -19.20 5.47 9.62
N THR A 123 -19.89 4.83 8.69
CA THR A 123 -20.19 3.40 8.70
C THR A 123 -19.62 2.64 7.49
N SER A 124 -18.94 3.32 6.57
CA SER A 124 -18.32 2.62 5.43
C SER A 124 -16.92 2.16 5.80
N VAL A 125 -16.67 0.88 5.63
CA VAL A 125 -15.32 0.31 5.70
C VAL A 125 -14.53 0.84 4.50
N ASN A 126 -13.59 1.76 4.76
CA ASN A 126 -12.84 2.45 3.71
C ASN A 126 -11.44 1.85 3.50
N ASP A 127 -11.31 0.56 3.71
CA ASP A 127 -10.06 -0.18 3.60
C ASP A 127 -9.46 -0.09 2.18
N ILE A 128 -8.20 0.33 2.12
CA ILE A 128 -7.40 0.24 0.90
C ILE A 128 -6.71 -1.13 0.89
N GLN A 129 -7.38 -2.12 0.30
CA GLN A 129 -6.88 -3.50 0.24
C GLN A 129 -6.15 -3.81 -1.08
N SER A 130 -6.48 -3.06 -2.12
CA SER A 130 -5.89 -3.29 -3.45
C SER A 130 -4.42 -2.90 -3.48
N PRO A 131 -3.58 -3.64 -4.23
CA PRO A 131 -2.20 -3.27 -4.44
C PRO A 131 -2.09 -1.88 -5.07
N LEU A 132 -1.23 -1.04 -4.49
CA LEU A 132 -0.87 0.25 -5.05
C LEU A 132 -0.06 0.06 -6.33
N THR A 133 -0.29 0.92 -7.31
CA THR A 133 0.51 0.95 -8.54
C THR A 133 1.16 2.33 -8.68
N ILE A 134 2.46 2.34 -8.95
CA ILE A 134 3.20 3.58 -9.24
C ILE A 134 3.80 3.44 -10.64
N GLU A 135 3.53 4.42 -11.49
CA GLU A 135 4.14 4.54 -12.82
C GLU A 135 4.36 6.00 -13.17
N ASN A 136 5.57 6.33 -13.62
CA ASN A 136 5.92 7.68 -14.11
C ASN A 136 5.48 8.79 -13.14
N LYS A 137 5.82 8.66 -11.84
CA LYS A 137 5.45 9.61 -10.77
C LYS A 137 3.95 9.80 -10.58
N THR A 138 3.16 8.84 -11.02
CA THR A 138 1.72 8.78 -10.80
C THR A 138 1.42 7.58 -9.89
N LEU A 139 0.70 7.86 -8.81
CA LEU A 139 0.22 6.86 -7.86
C LEU A 139 -1.26 6.57 -8.14
N TYR A 140 -1.58 5.29 -8.30
CA TYR A 140 -2.94 4.77 -8.44
C TYR A 140 -3.31 4.00 -7.19
N VAL A 141 -4.40 4.41 -6.55
CA VAL A 141 -4.90 3.86 -5.28
C VAL A 141 -6.32 3.35 -5.48
N PRO A 142 -6.52 2.08 -5.78
CA PRO A 142 -7.86 1.49 -5.77
C PRO A 142 -8.33 1.34 -4.32
N THR A 143 -9.56 1.76 -4.03
CA THR A 143 -10.17 1.59 -2.70
C THR A 143 -11.30 0.58 -2.75
N PHE A 144 -11.59 -0.06 -1.62
CA PHE A 144 -12.75 -0.93 -1.49
C PHE A 144 -14.05 -0.11 -1.52
N SER A 145 -14.02 1.14 -1.07
CA SER A 145 -15.15 2.08 -1.02
C SER A 145 -15.52 2.70 -2.38
N GLU A 146 -15.35 1.94 -3.46
CA GLU A 146 -15.79 2.29 -4.81
C GLU A 146 -15.08 3.50 -5.44
N LYS A 147 -13.80 3.72 -5.14
CA LYS A 147 -13.01 4.76 -5.78
C LYS A 147 -11.65 4.26 -6.26
N LEU A 148 -11.26 4.72 -7.43
CA LEU A 148 -9.88 4.74 -7.90
C LEU A 148 -9.39 6.19 -7.76
N LEU A 149 -8.43 6.41 -6.86
CA LEU A 149 -7.82 7.72 -6.63
C LEU A 149 -6.48 7.79 -7.33
N VAL A 150 -6.19 8.89 -8.01
CA VAL A 150 -4.93 9.06 -8.74
C VAL A 150 -4.26 10.36 -8.35
N TYR A 151 -2.98 10.22 -7.96
CA TYR A 151 -2.19 11.31 -7.40
C TYR A 151 -0.89 11.53 -8.15
N ASN A 152 -0.41 12.76 -8.11
CA ASN A 152 1.00 13.04 -8.36
C ASN A 152 1.81 12.52 -7.15
N LEU A 153 2.77 11.63 -7.40
CA LEU A 153 3.54 10.96 -6.34
C LEU A 153 4.40 11.93 -5.54
N ASP A 154 4.97 12.95 -6.20
CA ASP A 154 5.94 13.85 -5.58
C ASP A 154 5.30 14.81 -4.54
N ASN A 155 4.03 15.20 -4.77
CA ASN A 155 3.40 16.25 -3.95
C ASN A 155 2.00 15.91 -3.42
N GLY A 156 1.47 14.71 -3.70
CA GLY A 156 0.16 14.27 -3.24
C GLY A 156 -1.03 14.99 -3.89
N LYS A 157 -0.80 15.81 -4.91
CA LYS A 157 -1.92 16.47 -5.60
C LYS A 157 -2.75 15.45 -6.34
N LYS A 158 -4.04 15.37 -6.03
CA LYS A 158 -4.97 14.51 -6.74
C LYS A 158 -5.11 14.98 -8.18
N LYS A 159 -4.84 14.07 -9.13
CA LYS A 159 -4.98 14.32 -10.58
C LYS A 159 -6.43 14.16 -11.00
N TRP A 160 -7.02 13.04 -10.64
CA TRP A 160 -8.41 12.69 -10.89
C TRP A 160 -8.84 11.52 -9.98
N ASP A 161 -10.13 11.27 -9.91
CA ASP A 161 -10.71 10.09 -9.28
C ASP A 161 -11.88 9.55 -10.11
N LEU A 162 -12.17 8.27 -9.94
CA LEU A 162 -13.24 7.58 -10.63
C LEU A 162 -14.01 6.70 -9.65
N ASN A 163 -15.33 6.68 -9.74
CA ASN A 163 -16.15 5.74 -8.97
C ASN A 163 -15.98 4.34 -9.56
N LEU A 164 -15.14 3.55 -8.93
CA LEU A 164 -14.73 2.23 -9.38
C LEU A 164 -14.16 1.44 -8.20
N SER A 165 -14.82 0.35 -7.81
CA SER A 165 -14.29 -0.55 -6.79
C SER A 165 -13.43 -1.64 -7.42
N SER A 166 -12.21 -1.80 -6.93
CA SER A 166 -11.32 -2.90 -7.32
C SER A 166 -10.52 -3.40 -6.13
N VAL A 167 -10.39 -4.70 -6.01
CA VAL A 167 -9.49 -5.38 -5.08
C VAL A 167 -8.30 -6.00 -5.79
N ASN A 168 -8.27 -5.89 -7.11
CA ASN A 168 -7.21 -6.42 -7.95
C ASN A 168 -6.17 -5.35 -8.31
N PRO A 169 -4.91 -5.74 -8.56
CA PRO A 169 -3.91 -4.81 -9.06
C PRO A 169 -4.30 -4.27 -10.44
N LEU A 170 -4.03 -2.99 -10.65
CA LEU A 170 -4.14 -2.38 -11.97
C LEU A 170 -3.04 -2.87 -12.89
N VAL A 171 -3.34 -3.05 -14.16
CA VAL A 171 -2.36 -3.35 -15.19
C VAL A 171 -2.27 -2.17 -16.15
N ILE A 172 -1.11 -1.53 -16.22
CA ILE A 172 -0.87 -0.38 -17.10
C ILE A 172 -0.07 -0.85 -18.32
N SER A 173 -0.50 -0.42 -19.51
CA SER A 173 0.16 -0.72 -20.77
C SER A 173 0.06 0.49 -21.72
N GLY A 174 1.17 1.17 -21.93
CA GLY A 174 1.21 2.39 -22.74
C GLY A 174 0.34 3.49 -22.12
N ASP A 175 -0.64 3.97 -22.89
CA ASP A 175 -1.51 5.08 -22.50
C ASP A 175 -2.82 4.63 -21.83
N VAL A 176 -3.00 3.32 -21.65
CA VAL A 176 -4.22 2.75 -21.05
C VAL A 176 -3.91 1.95 -19.79
N MET A 177 -4.93 1.80 -18.96
CA MET A 177 -4.92 0.89 -17.82
C MET A 177 -6.11 -0.07 -17.90
N TYR A 178 -5.90 -1.26 -17.38
CA TYR A 178 -6.91 -2.30 -17.24
C TYR A 178 -7.27 -2.48 -15.79
N VAL A 179 -8.56 -2.46 -15.50
CA VAL A 179 -9.09 -2.60 -14.15
C VAL A 179 -10.16 -3.68 -14.17
N LEU A 180 -10.01 -4.67 -13.29
CA LEU A 180 -11.05 -5.64 -13.01
C LEU A 180 -11.79 -5.19 -11.75
N ASP A 181 -13.07 -4.85 -11.89
CA ASP A 181 -13.87 -4.42 -10.76
C ASP A 181 -14.35 -5.59 -9.89
N THR A 182 -14.97 -5.28 -8.74
CA THR A 182 -15.47 -6.28 -7.80
C THR A 182 -16.68 -7.07 -8.33
N THR A 183 -17.31 -6.61 -9.41
CA THR A 183 -18.43 -7.31 -10.08
C THR A 183 -17.95 -8.29 -11.17
N GLY A 184 -16.64 -8.29 -11.46
CA GLY A 184 -16.03 -9.11 -12.51
C GLY A 184 -15.98 -8.42 -13.87
N LYS A 185 -16.28 -7.14 -13.95
CA LYS A 185 -16.24 -6.34 -15.17
C LYS A 185 -14.81 -5.87 -15.45
N LEU A 186 -14.28 -6.20 -16.62
CA LEU A 186 -12.99 -5.71 -17.09
C LEU A 186 -13.17 -4.39 -17.85
N MET A 187 -12.47 -3.38 -17.43
CA MET A 187 -12.49 -2.05 -18.02
C MET A 187 -11.14 -1.63 -18.55
N CYS A 188 -11.13 -0.97 -19.71
CA CYS A 188 -9.98 -0.28 -20.26
C CYS A 188 -10.21 1.23 -20.14
N LEU A 189 -9.31 1.92 -19.46
CA LEU A 189 -9.39 3.34 -19.17
C LEU A 189 -8.16 4.06 -19.74
N GLU A 190 -8.36 5.31 -20.19
CA GLU A 190 -7.23 6.20 -20.48
C GLU A 190 -6.48 6.52 -19.18
N LYS A 191 -5.18 6.33 -19.16
CA LYS A 191 -4.34 6.46 -17.96
C LYS A 191 -4.33 7.89 -17.38
N GLU A 192 -4.34 8.91 -18.23
CA GLU A 192 -4.21 10.31 -17.81
C GLU A 192 -5.53 10.93 -17.33
N SER A 193 -6.67 10.42 -17.81
CA SER A 193 -7.99 11.03 -17.55
C SER A 193 -8.96 10.11 -16.79
N GLY A 194 -8.69 8.81 -16.73
CA GLY A 194 -9.62 7.82 -16.23
C GLY A 194 -10.84 7.57 -17.15
N LYS A 195 -10.85 8.14 -18.36
CA LYS A 195 -11.96 7.97 -19.29
C LYS A 195 -12.09 6.55 -19.77
N LEU A 196 -13.31 6.01 -19.69
CA LEU A 196 -13.63 4.66 -20.16
C LEU A 196 -13.49 4.58 -21.69
N THR A 197 -12.65 3.65 -22.15
CA THR A 197 -12.51 3.32 -23.57
C THR A 197 -13.46 2.19 -23.96
N TRP A 198 -13.45 1.11 -23.18
CA TRP A 198 -14.38 -0.02 -23.32
C TRP A 198 -14.49 -0.81 -22.02
N ALA A 199 -15.53 -1.63 -21.92
CA ALA A 199 -15.75 -2.56 -20.81
C ALA A 199 -16.45 -3.83 -21.29
N VAL A 200 -16.13 -4.96 -20.62
CA VAL A 200 -16.74 -6.28 -20.85
C VAL A 200 -17.01 -6.96 -19.52
#